data_5ba69d223ba6c8f95880e548b0246ba7
#
_entry.id   5ba69d223ba6c8f95880e548b0246ba7
#
_cell.length_a   1.000
_cell.length_b   1.000
_cell.length_c   1.000
_cell.angle_alpha   90.00
_cell.angle_beta   90.00
_cell.angle_gamma   90.00
#
_symmetry.space_group_name_H-M   'P 1'
#
loop_
_entity.id
_entity.type
_entity.pdbx_description
1 polymer ?
#
loop_
_entity_poly.entity_id
_entity_poly.type
_entity_poly.pdbx_seq_one_letter_code
_entity_poly.pdbx_strand_id
1 'polypeptide(L)'
;IGGIESSFLVMHKLFGDNIIDKMTANIADLEGFSQKGRIALGKDADLAFIKEVGEYPIGKPHGTCDYSIYEGIKVKEKIVHTMLRGEFILRDEKFLGGKGELINCDKEFKF
;
A
#
# COMPACT_ATOMS: atom_id res chain seq x y z
N ILE A 1 9.59 -8.59 10.69
CA ILE A 1 8.69 -7.71 11.47
C ILE A 1 7.41 -7.52 10.69
N GLY A 2 6.27 -7.89 11.28
CA GLY A 2 4.95 -7.65 10.70
C GLY A 2 4.58 -6.17 10.75
N GLY A 3 3.89 -5.66 9.71
CA GLY A 3 3.43 -4.27 9.70
C GLY A 3 3.12 -3.68 8.32
N ILE A 4 3.42 -4.38 7.25
CA ILE A 4 3.23 -3.88 5.89
C ILE A 4 1.78 -3.49 5.59
N GLU A 5 0.82 -4.26 6.12
CA GLU A 5 -0.61 -4.04 5.91
C GLU A 5 -1.10 -2.69 6.44
N SER A 6 -0.57 -2.24 7.58
CA SER A 6 -1.05 -1.05 8.28
C SER A 6 -0.09 0.14 8.22
N SER A 7 1.09 -0.03 7.65
CA SER A 7 2.14 0.99 7.65
C SER A 7 1.68 2.31 7.03
N PHE A 8 0.95 2.26 5.91
CA PHE A 8 0.45 3.47 5.26
C PHE A 8 -0.51 4.25 6.17
N LEU A 9 -1.47 3.57 6.79
CA LEU A 9 -2.46 4.21 7.66
C LEU A 9 -1.81 4.95 8.84
N VAL A 10 -0.79 4.33 9.44
CA VAL A 10 -0.03 4.95 10.54
C VAL A 10 0.81 6.12 10.04
N MET A 11 1.52 5.96 8.94
CA MET A 11 2.35 7.02 8.37
C MET A 11 1.50 8.21 7.90
N HIS A 12 0.36 7.95 7.28
CA HIS A 12 -0.55 9.01 6.86
C HIS A 12 -1.16 9.76 8.06
N LYS A 13 -1.50 9.05 9.13
CA LYS A 13 -1.92 9.67 10.38
C LYS A 13 -0.86 10.63 10.95
N LEU A 14 0.41 10.24 10.90
CA LEU A 14 1.51 11.02 11.49
C LEU A 14 1.97 12.19 10.62
N PHE A 15 1.96 12.02 9.31
CA PHE A 15 2.61 12.94 8.37
C PHE A 15 1.67 13.55 7.34
N GLY A 16 0.39 13.12 7.30
CA GLY A 16 -0.57 13.57 6.30
C GLY A 16 -0.17 13.20 4.88
N ASP A 17 -0.67 13.94 3.89
CA ASP A 17 -0.46 13.66 2.47
C ASP A 17 1.02 13.72 2.04
N ASN A 18 1.89 14.35 2.81
CA ASN A 18 3.34 14.39 2.54
C ASN A 18 4.00 13.00 2.47
N ILE A 19 3.37 11.98 3.04
CA ILE A 19 3.89 10.62 3.01
C ILE A 19 3.56 9.87 1.71
N ILE A 20 2.56 10.30 0.95
CA ILE A 20 2.06 9.60 -0.23
C ILE A 20 3.18 9.40 -1.25
N ASP A 21 3.80 10.47 -1.71
CA ASP A 21 4.89 10.37 -2.68
C ASP A 21 6.08 9.56 -2.16
N LYS A 22 6.35 9.63 -0.86
CA LYS A 22 7.45 8.89 -0.22
C LYS A 22 7.20 7.38 -0.18
N MET A 23 5.94 6.96 -0.15
CA MET A 23 5.54 5.55 -0.14
C MET A 23 5.12 5.03 -1.52
N THR A 24 5.16 5.87 -2.56
CA THR A 24 4.73 5.54 -3.92
C THR A 24 5.75 5.98 -4.96
N ALA A 25 5.62 7.20 -5.47
CA ALA A 25 6.40 7.72 -6.58
C ALA A 25 7.91 7.72 -6.32
N ASN A 26 8.33 8.15 -5.13
CA ASN A 26 9.76 8.24 -4.81
C ASN A 26 10.42 6.86 -4.74
N ILE A 27 9.70 5.85 -4.22
CA ILE A 27 10.19 4.47 -4.21
C ILE A 27 10.29 3.94 -5.63
N ALA A 28 9.25 4.13 -6.45
CA ALA A 28 9.27 3.69 -7.83
C ALA A 28 10.42 4.32 -8.64
N ASP A 29 10.69 5.61 -8.43
CA ASP A 29 11.81 6.31 -9.07
C ASP A 29 13.17 5.79 -8.57
N LEU A 30 13.30 5.56 -7.26
CA LEU A 30 14.52 5.04 -6.67
C LEU A 30 14.85 3.63 -7.20
N GLU A 31 13.87 2.76 -7.22
CA GLU A 31 14.01 1.36 -7.66
C GLU A 31 13.97 1.19 -9.19
N GLY A 32 13.65 2.24 -9.95
CA GLY A 32 13.55 2.17 -11.41
C GLY A 32 12.32 1.42 -11.92
N PHE A 33 11.20 1.53 -11.20
CA PHE A 33 9.92 0.91 -11.60
C PHE A 33 9.11 1.89 -12.44
N SER A 34 9.40 1.98 -13.74
CA SER A 34 8.81 2.97 -14.65
C SER A 34 7.28 2.86 -14.78
N GLN A 35 6.71 1.68 -14.52
CA GLN A 35 5.26 1.44 -14.63
C GLN A 35 4.49 1.65 -13.32
N LYS A 36 5.18 1.93 -12.21
CA LYS A 36 4.62 1.97 -10.86
C LYS A 36 4.65 3.38 -10.25
N GLY A 37 4.01 3.52 -9.10
CA GLY A 37 4.15 4.66 -8.20
C GLY A 37 3.32 5.89 -8.52
N ARG A 38 2.63 5.95 -9.65
CA ARG A 38 1.83 7.13 -10.05
C ARG A 38 0.54 6.73 -10.75
N ILE A 39 -0.48 7.55 -10.56
CA ILE A 39 -1.72 7.49 -11.33
C ILE A 39 -1.52 8.35 -12.57
N ALA A 40 -1.21 7.72 -13.70
CA ALA A 40 -0.98 8.38 -14.98
C ALA A 40 -1.27 7.42 -16.14
N LEU A 41 -1.56 7.99 -17.31
CA LEU A 41 -1.75 7.19 -18.54
C LEU A 41 -0.50 6.35 -18.83
N GLY A 42 -0.69 5.09 -19.18
CA GLY A 42 0.37 4.15 -19.49
C GLY A 42 1.05 3.50 -18.28
N LYS A 43 0.64 3.85 -17.06
CA LYS A 43 1.09 3.19 -15.82
C LYS A 43 0.17 2.04 -15.43
N ASP A 44 0.70 1.12 -14.64
CA ASP A 44 -0.11 0.06 -14.05
C ASP A 44 -1.13 0.65 -13.08
N ALA A 45 -2.36 0.16 -13.13
CA ALA A 45 -3.40 0.54 -12.19
C ALA A 45 -3.27 -0.24 -10.88
N ASP A 46 -2.23 0.11 -10.11
CA ASP A 46 -2.02 -0.37 -8.75
C ASP A 46 -2.55 0.70 -7.79
N LEU A 47 -3.72 0.48 -7.24
CA LEU A 47 -4.46 1.51 -6.50
C LEU A 47 -4.90 1.00 -5.13
N ALA A 48 -4.76 1.83 -4.12
CA ALA A 48 -5.41 1.65 -2.83
C ALA A 48 -6.51 2.70 -2.67
N PHE A 49 -7.71 2.27 -2.33
CA PHE A 49 -8.86 3.14 -2.08
C PHE A 49 -9.05 3.27 -0.58
N ILE A 50 -8.88 4.48 -0.09
CA ILE A 50 -8.91 4.79 1.33
C ILE A 50 -10.19 5.56 1.65
N LYS A 51 -10.86 5.14 2.71
CA LYS A 51 -12.06 5.77 3.22
C LYS A 51 -11.83 6.29 4.62
N GLU A 52 -12.26 7.50 4.89
CA GLU A 52 -12.36 8.02 6.24
C GLU A 52 -13.51 7.34 6.99
N VAL A 53 -13.22 6.88 8.20
CA VAL A 53 -14.16 6.18 9.08
C VAL A 53 -14.03 6.73 10.51
N GLY A 54 -14.88 6.25 11.44
CA GLY A 54 -14.69 6.52 12.86
C GLY A 54 -13.40 5.93 13.40
N GLU A 55 -12.83 6.52 14.44
CA GLU A 55 -11.60 6.04 15.06
C GLU A 55 -11.71 4.60 15.55
N TYR A 56 -10.71 3.78 15.21
CA TYR A 56 -10.61 2.38 15.64
C TYR A 56 -9.13 1.99 15.86
N PRO A 57 -8.85 1.02 16.73
CA PRO A 57 -7.50 0.50 16.89
C PRO A 57 -7.15 -0.47 15.77
N ILE A 58 -5.92 -0.41 15.28
CA ILE A 58 -5.38 -1.42 14.37
C ILE A 58 -5.34 -2.77 15.10
N GLY A 59 -5.90 -3.78 14.48
CA GLY A 59 -5.92 -5.16 14.98
C GLY A 59 -4.75 -6.00 14.49
N LYS A 60 -4.89 -7.32 14.62
CA LYS A 60 -3.94 -8.28 14.08
C LYS A 60 -3.92 -8.25 12.56
N PRO A 61 -2.76 -8.52 11.93
CA PRO A 61 -2.66 -8.61 10.48
C PRO A 61 -3.38 -9.85 9.94
N HIS A 62 -3.80 -9.80 8.68
CA HIS A 62 -4.46 -10.92 8.00
C HIS A 62 -3.48 -11.98 7.47
N GLY A 63 -2.18 -11.72 7.51
CA GLY A 63 -1.15 -12.64 7.04
C GLY A 63 -0.81 -13.76 8.03
N THR A 64 0.28 -14.46 7.74
CA THR A 64 0.78 -15.56 8.61
C THR A 64 1.50 -15.06 9.86
N CYS A 65 1.79 -13.76 9.93
CA CYS A 65 2.38 -13.13 11.11
C CYS A 65 1.32 -12.99 12.19
N ASP A 66 1.64 -13.39 13.42
CA ASP A 66 0.70 -13.39 14.55
C ASP A 66 0.64 -12.04 15.30
N TYR A 67 1.45 -11.07 14.88
CA TYR A 67 1.48 -9.72 15.46
C TYR A 67 1.80 -8.65 14.41
N SER A 68 1.44 -7.41 14.70
CA SER A 68 1.91 -6.22 14.00
C SER A 68 2.46 -5.23 15.01
N ILE A 69 3.55 -4.53 14.66
CA ILE A 69 4.10 -3.45 15.49
C ILE A 69 3.13 -2.28 15.67
N TYR A 70 2.06 -2.24 14.88
CA TYR A 70 1.05 -1.17 14.89
C TYR A 70 -0.24 -1.54 15.64
N GLU A 71 -0.33 -2.75 16.22
CA GLU A 71 -1.52 -3.14 16.98
C GLU A 71 -1.85 -2.13 18.09
N GLY A 72 -3.13 -1.79 18.20
CA GLY A 72 -3.62 -0.84 19.19
C GLY A 72 -3.46 0.63 18.81
N ILE A 73 -2.68 0.98 17.79
CA ILE A 73 -2.62 2.36 17.30
C ILE A 73 -3.97 2.71 16.69
N LYS A 74 -4.54 3.82 17.14
CA LYS A 74 -5.83 4.29 16.65
C LYS A 74 -5.67 5.09 15.36
N VAL A 75 -6.46 4.74 14.36
CA VAL A 75 -6.51 5.41 13.04
C VAL A 75 -7.95 5.74 12.69
N LYS A 76 -8.15 6.62 11.70
CA LYS A 76 -9.46 7.07 11.22
C LYS A 76 -9.72 6.72 9.76
N GLU A 77 -8.86 5.95 9.16
CA GLU A 77 -8.92 5.59 7.74
C GLU A 77 -8.83 4.08 7.58
N LYS A 78 -9.50 3.58 6.55
CA LYS A 78 -9.44 2.18 6.13
C LYS A 78 -9.15 2.08 4.64
N ILE A 79 -8.37 1.07 4.26
CA ILE A 79 -8.23 0.64 2.88
C ILE A 79 -9.41 -0.28 2.59
N VAL A 80 -10.35 0.18 1.76
CA VAL A 80 -11.59 -0.55 1.47
C VAL A 80 -11.51 -1.35 0.18
N HIS A 81 -10.69 -0.91 -0.77
CA HIS A 81 -10.40 -1.63 -2.00
C HIS A 81 -8.91 -1.55 -2.32
N THR A 82 -8.40 -2.58 -2.96
CA THR A 82 -7.05 -2.60 -3.54
C THR A 82 -7.12 -3.19 -4.94
N MET A 83 -6.51 -2.50 -5.88
CA MET A 83 -6.41 -2.91 -7.26
C MET A 83 -4.94 -3.18 -7.61
N LEU A 84 -4.70 -4.27 -8.31
CA LEU A 84 -3.40 -4.66 -8.81
C LEU A 84 -3.49 -4.86 -10.32
N ARG A 85 -2.74 -4.05 -11.08
CA ARG A 85 -2.77 -4.04 -12.55
C ARG A 85 -4.19 -4.03 -13.14
N GLY A 86 -5.07 -3.18 -12.56
CA GLY A 86 -6.43 -3.00 -13.02
C GLY A 86 -7.46 -4.01 -12.51
N GLU A 87 -7.05 -5.01 -11.72
CA GLU A 87 -7.96 -5.99 -11.14
C GLU A 87 -8.10 -5.81 -9.63
N PHE A 88 -9.30 -5.88 -9.11
CA PHE A 88 -9.53 -5.84 -7.66
C PHE A 88 -9.02 -7.11 -7.00
N ILE A 89 -8.10 -6.96 -6.06
CA ILE A 89 -7.63 -8.03 -5.17
C ILE A 89 -8.26 -7.93 -3.78
N LEU A 90 -8.72 -6.75 -3.42
CA LEU A 90 -9.56 -6.47 -2.25
C LEU A 90 -10.71 -5.59 -2.70
N ARG A 91 -11.94 -5.96 -2.39
CA ARG A 91 -13.12 -5.17 -2.69
C ARG A 91 -14.12 -5.24 -1.55
N ASP A 92 -14.61 -4.08 -1.10
CA ASP A 92 -15.49 -3.96 0.07
C ASP A 92 -14.93 -4.70 1.29
N GLU A 93 -13.62 -4.53 1.55
CA GLU A 93 -12.86 -5.20 2.63
C GLU A 93 -12.81 -6.73 2.52
N LYS A 94 -13.17 -7.31 1.38
CA LYS A 94 -13.10 -8.76 1.11
C LYS A 94 -11.94 -9.06 0.18
N PHE A 95 -11.07 -9.98 0.59
CA PHE A 95 -9.96 -10.46 -0.23
C PHE A 95 -10.48 -11.39 -1.32
N LEU A 96 -10.20 -11.04 -2.58
CA LEU A 96 -10.62 -11.79 -3.76
C LEU A 96 -9.51 -12.67 -4.35
N GLY A 97 -8.31 -12.57 -3.80
CA GLY A 97 -7.12 -13.17 -4.37
C GLY A 97 -6.45 -12.26 -5.39
N GLY A 98 -5.27 -12.66 -5.83
CA GLY A 98 -4.50 -11.94 -6.83
C GLY A 98 -3.27 -12.73 -7.22
N LYS A 99 -2.66 -12.36 -8.35
CA LYS A 99 -1.44 -12.98 -8.86
C LYS A 99 -0.31 -11.96 -8.82
N GLY A 100 0.72 -12.26 -8.03
CA GLY A 100 1.96 -11.51 -8.04
C GLY A 100 2.75 -11.72 -9.34
N GLU A 101 3.43 -10.69 -9.79
CA GLU A 101 4.36 -10.75 -10.93
C GLU A 101 5.69 -10.15 -10.52
N LEU A 102 6.78 -10.71 -11.05
CA LEU A 102 8.10 -10.12 -10.88
C LEU A 102 8.17 -8.80 -11.65
N ILE A 103 8.60 -7.73 -10.97
CA ILE A 103 8.81 -6.43 -11.59
C ILE A 103 10.27 -6.33 -12.01
N ASN A 104 10.50 -6.02 -13.29
CA ASN A 104 11.83 -5.70 -13.77
C ASN A 104 12.20 -4.25 -13.44
N CYS A 105 13.43 -4.06 -13.01
CA CYS A 105 13.99 -2.73 -12.80
C CYS A 105 14.51 -2.16 -14.11
N ASP A 106 14.11 -0.94 -14.47
CA ASP A 106 14.55 -0.27 -15.69
C ASP A 106 15.87 0.51 -15.51
N LYS A 107 16.43 0.49 -14.28
CA LYS A 107 17.71 1.11 -13.96
C LYS A 107 18.82 0.09 -13.85
N GLU A 108 19.96 0.42 -14.44
CA GLU A 108 21.21 -0.25 -14.10
C GLU A 108 21.79 0.36 -12.82
N PHE A 109 21.94 -0.47 -11.79
CA PHE A 109 22.65 -0.07 -10.58
C PHE A 109 24.13 -0.38 -10.78
N LYS A 110 24.97 0.65 -10.74
CA LYS A 110 26.43 0.52 -10.71
C LYS A 110 26.89 0.56 -9.27
N PHE A 111 27.44 -0.53 -8.82
CA PHE A 111 28.05 -0.64 -7.50
C PHE A 111 29.54 -0.29 -7.54
#